data_05ab744744e8c7a6a9372d7d9a21318d
#
_entry.id   05ab744744e8c7a6a9372d7d9a21318d
#
_cell.length_a   1.000
_cell.length_b   1.000
_cell.length_c   1.000
_cell.angle_alpha   90.00
_cell.angle_beta   90.00
_cell.angle_gamma   90.00
#
_symmetry.space_group_name_H-M   'P 1'
#
loop_
_entity.id
_entity.type
_entity.pdbx_description
1 polymer ?
#
loop_
_entity_poly.entity_id
_entity_poly.type
_entity_poly.pdbx_seq_one_letter_code
_entity_poly.pdbx_strand_id
1 'polypeptide(L)' 'MQHGQIVQVIGPIVDIEFPAGTIPPVLNALNIPRVSIATGEEEILVCEVQQHLGEDRVRAVAMDS' A
#
# COMPACT_ATOMS: atom_id res chain seq x y z
N MET A 1 14.10 -7.17 2.92
CA MET A 1 12.67 -6.92 2.80
C MET A 1 12.44 -5.48 2.42
N GLN A 2 11.57 -5.25 1.45
CA GLN A 2 11.32 -3.91 0.93
C GLN A 2 10.17 -3.25 1.67
N HIS A 3 10.38 -2.04 2.11
CA HIS A 3 9.35 -1.27 2.81
C HIS A 3 9.12 0.03 2.07
N GLY A 4 7.85 0.33 1.81
CA GLY A 4 7.45 1.60 1.27
C GLY A 4 6.88 2.51 2.35
N GLN A 5 6.61 3.73 1.98
CA GLN A 5 5.99 4.71 2.86
C GLN A 5 4.71 5.21 2.21
N ILE A 6 3.61 5.19 2.97
CA ILE A 6 2.33 5.71 2.47
C ILE A 6 2.43 7.22 2.36
N VAL A 7 2.11 7.74 1.17
CA VAL A 7 2.16 9.18 0.91
C VAL A 7 0.77 9.79 0.73
N GLN A 8 -0.23 8.97 0.42
CA GLN A 8 -1.60 9.46 0.23
C GLN A 8 -2.59 8.33 0.36
N VAL A 9 -3.76 8.62 0.96
CA VAL A 9 -4.87 7.67 1.06
C VAL A 9 -6.14 8.39 0.66
N ILE A 10 -6.86 7.85 -0.34
CA ILE A 10 -8.14 8.38 -0.78
C ILE A 10 -9.10 7.20 -0.92
N GLY A 11 -10.03 7.04 0.06
CA GLY A 11 -10.92 5.90 0.09
C GLY A 11 -10.13 4.60 0.11
N PRO A 12 -10.42 3.67 -0.82
CA PRO A 12 -9.69 2.40 -0.90
C PRO A 12 -8.33 2.51 -1.61
N ILE A 13 -7.99 3.70 -2.10
CA ILE A 13 -6.77 3.91 -2.88
C ILE A 13 -5.65 4.40 -1.98
N VAL A 14 -4.50 3.73 -2.06
CA VAL A 14 -3.33 4.06 -1.26
C VAL A 14 -2.15 4.27 -2.20
N ASP A 15 -1.49 5.42 -2.09
CA ASP A 15 -0.28 5.70 -2.85
C ASP A 15 0.92 5.52 -1.92
N ILE A 16 1.92 4.78 -2.40
CA ILE A 16 3.06 4.37 -1.59
C ILE A 16 4.35 4.69 -2.34
N GLU A 17 5.29 5.32 -1.65
CA GLU A 17 6.62 5.59 -2.21
C GLU A 17 7.60 4.55 -1.70
N PHE A 18 8.41 4.01 -2.62
CA PHE A 18 9.42 3.01 -2.30
C PHE A 18 10.82 3.57 -2.52
N PRO A 19 11.84 2.98 -1.88
CA PRO A 19 13.23 3.33 -2.21
C PRO A 19 13.52 3.07 -3.68
N ALA A 20 14.39 3.88 -4.27
CA ALA A 20 14.71 3.79 -5.69
C ALA A 20 15.10 2.37 -6.09
N GLY A 21 14.51 1.88 -7.17
CA GLY A 21 14.81 0.56 -7.70
C GLY A 21 14.12 -0.60 -7.00
N THR A 22 13.22 -0.33 -6.03
CA THR A 22 12.54 -1.38 -5.28
C THR A 22 11.03 -1.40 -5.50
N ILE A 23 10.55 -0.78 -6.57
CA ILE A 23 9.12 -0.69 -6.85
C ILE A 23 8.54 -2.08 -7.12
N PRO A 24 7.47 -2.48 -6.40
CA PRO A 24 6.83 -3.77 -6.67
C PRO A 24 6.11 -3.76 -8.01
N PRO A 25 6.05 -4.91 -8.68
CA PRO A 25 5.32 -4.99 -9.96
C PRO A 25 3.82 -4.83 -9.78
N VAL A 26 3.16 -4.44 -10.86
CA VAL A 26 1.69 -4.38 -10.92
C VAL A 26 1.12 -5.76 -10.58
N LEU A 27 0.01 -5.77 -9.86
CA LEU A 27 -0.71 -6.93 -9.34
C LEU A 27 -0.04 -7.58 -8.12
N ASN A 28 1.10 -7.08 -7.68
CA ASN A 28 1.71 -7.56 -6.44
C ASN A 28 0.86 -7.16 -5.23
N ALA A 29 0.82 -8.03 -4.24
CA ALA A 29 0.12 -7.72 -2.99
C ALA A 29 1.05 -7.02 -2.02
N LEU A 30 0.54 -6.01 -1.33
CA LEU A 30 1.26 -5.28 -0.30
C LEU A 30 0.52 -5.44 1.02
N ASN A 31 1.27 -5.69 2.08
CA ASN A 31 0.71 -5.81 3.42
C ASN A 31 0.95 -4.52 4.18
N ILE A 32 -0.14 -3.87 4.60
CA ILE A 32 -0.07 -2.61 5.33
C ILE A 32 -0.58 -2.84 6.75
N PRO A 33 0.31 -2.83 7.75
CA PRO A 33 -0.13 -2.94 9.15
C PRO A 33 -0.87 -1.69 9.57
N ARG A 34 -1.97 -1.88 10.28
CA ARG A 34 -2.74 -0.76 10.81
C ARG A 34 -3.44 -1.17 12.09
N VAL A 35 -3.95 -0.17 12.82
CA VAL A 35 -4.75 -0.41 14.03
C VAL A 35 -6.21 -0.14 13.71
N SER A 36 -7.08 -1.10 14.03
CA SER A 36 -8.51 -0.93 13.83
C SER A 36 -9.06 0.12 14.81
N ILE A 37 -9.78 1.09 14.29
CA ILE A 37 -10.43 2.12 15.10
C ILE A 37 -11.54 1.49 15.96
N ALA A 38 -12.20 0.47 15.44
CA ALA A 38 -13.32 -0.16 16.12
C ALA A 38 -12.89 -1.01 17.31
N THR A 39 -11.77 -1.73 17.19
CA THR A 39 -11.34 -2.69 18.21
C THR A 39 -10.04 -2.32 18.92
N GLY A 40 -9.24 -1.43 18.35
CA GLY A 40 -7.93 -1.09 18.88
C GLY A 40 -6.88 -2.16 18.61
N GLU A 41 -7.23 -3.21 17.87
CA GLU A 41 -6.32 -4.31 17.58
C GLU A 41 -5.55 -4.06 16.29
N GLU A 42 -4.35 -4.63 16.22
CA GLU A 42 -3.55 -4.58 15.00
C GLU A 42 -4.14 -5.50 13.94
N GLU A 43 -4.15 -5.02 12.70
CA GLU A 43 -4.61 -5.82 11.57
C GLU A 43 -3.75 -5.52 10.35
N ILE A 44 -3.81 -6.41 9.36
CA ILE A 44 -3.09 -6.25 8.11
C ILE A 44 -4.09 -5.92 7.00
N LEU A 45 -3.89 -4.77 6.36
CA LEU A 45 -4.65 -4.40 5.18
C LEU A 45 -3.87 -4.87 3.96
N VAL A 46 -4.48 -5.71 3.14
CA VAL A 46 -3.86 -6.18 1.91
C VAL A 46 -4.29 -5.28 0.77
N CYS A 47 -3.31 -4.72 0.05
CA CYS A 47 -3.55 -3.89 -1.12
C CYS A 47 -2.87 -4.50 -2.33
N GLU A 48 -3.48 -4.33 -3.50
CA GLU A 48 -2.90 -4.80 -4.75
C GLU A 48 -2.39 -3.63 -5.56
N VAL A 49 -1.15 -3.72 -6.04
CA VAL A 49 -0.56 -2.67 -6.87
C VAL A 49 -1.28 -2.62 -8.21
N GLN A 50 -1.89 -1.47 -8.53
CA GLN A 50 -2.65 -1.29 -9.75
C GLN A 50 -1.92 -0.48 -10.81
N GLN A 51 -1.04 0.41 -10.38
CA GLN A 51 -0.40 1.34 -11.31
C GLN A 51 0.91 1.87 -10.76
N HIS A 52 1.90 2.01 -11.62
CA HIS A 52 3.12 2.73 -11.29
C HIS A 52 2.93 4.21 -11.65
N LEU A 53 3.19 5.09 -10.67
CA LEU A 53 2.95 6.53 -10.86
C LEU A 53 4.17 7.30 -11.30
N GLY A 54 5.34 6.64 -11.35
CA GLY A 54 6.61 7.33 -11.55
C GLY A 54 7.15 7.84 -10.22
N GLU A 55 8.39 8.31 -10.21
CA GLU A 55 9.06 8.84 -9.01
C GLU A 55 9.06 7.84 -7.85
N ASP A 56 9.21 6.54 -8.18
CA ASP A 56 9.25 5.44 -7.22
C ASP A 56 7.97 5.29 -6.40
N ARG A 57 6.85 5.71 -6.96
CA ARG A 57 5.54 5.59 -6.31
C ARG A 57 4.63 4.63 -7.05
N VAL A 58 3.81 3.93 -6.29
CA VAL A 58 2.79 3.05 -6.84
C VAL A 58 1.43 3.40 -6.27
N ARG A 59 0.39 3.12 -7.03
CA ARG A 59 -0.99 3.21 -6.57
C ARG A 59 -1.51 1.82 -6.35
N ALA A 60 -2.01 1.56 -5.15
CA ALA A 60 -2.57 0.28 -4.78
C ALA A 60 -4.01 0.45 -4.31
N VAL A 61 -4.79 -0.61 -4.44
CA VAL A 61 -6.20 -0.62 -4.02
C VAL A 61 -6.37 -1.65 -2.93
N ALA A 62 -7.04 -1.26 -1.85
CA ALA A 62 -7.32 -2.16 -0.74
C ALA A 62 -8.21 -3.30 -1.23
N MET A 63 -7.79 -4.54 -0.93
CA MET A 63 -8.52 -5.75 -1.30
C MET A 63 -9.57 -6.12 -0.27
N ASP A 64 -9.48 -5.55 0.91
CA ASP A 64 -10.40 -5.82 1.99
C ASP A 64 -11.68 -5.01 1.79
N SER A 65 -12.77 -5.66 1.92
CA SER A 65 -14.09 -5.03 1.74
C SER A 65 -14.71 -4.61 3.08
#